data_4db2cf5a551fb89e0ac22775bc7301de
#
_entry.id   4db2cf5a551fb89e0ac22775bc7301de
#
_cell.length_a   1.000
_cell.length_b   1.000
_cell.length_c   1.000
_cell.angle_alpha   90.00
_cell.angle_beta   90.00
_cell.angle_gamma   90.00
#
_symmetry.space_group_name_H-M   'P 1'
#
loop_
_entity.id
_entity.type
_entity.pdbx_description
1 polymer ?
#
loop_
_entity_poly.entity_id
_entity_poly.type
_entity_poly.pdbx_seq_one_letter_code
_entity_poly.pdbx_strand_id
1 'polypeptide(L)'
;MKNDFIMNITLDDPLATNILSCWEKYKHNKFNITKVETCTNNGIQTSNVLELLDFKQDNIFQECLNNILQNIKNLLGLNLYYCWVHFVEYLEGGYQDIHNHKQNEDYSFVLYLNTCSDGETYFNVEPPISILPNKNNMILFSSNIDHGAKTCYNKKVLVGGLRRYS
;
A
#
# COMPACT_ATOMS: atom_id res chain seq x y z
N MET A 1 2.47 -9.91 24.32
CA MET A 1 1.34 -9.43 23.47
C MET A 1 1.91 -8.47 22.44
N LYS A 2 1.74 -8.78 21.16
CA LYS A 2 1.96 -7.76 20.14
C LYS A 2 0.83 -6.76 20.29
N ASN A 3 1.14 -5.54 20.69
CA ASN A 3 0.14 -4.48 20.69
C ASN A 3 -0.27 -4.21 19.25
N ASP A 4 -1.56 -4.24 18.98
CA ASP A 4 -2.09 -3.83 17.69
C ASP A 4 -1.71 -2.36 17.45
N PHE A 5 -1.15 -2.11 16.28
CA PHE A 5 -0.58 -0.81 15.92
C PHE A 5 -1.20 -0.36 14.61
N ILE A 6 -1.78 0.83 14.61
CA ILE A 6 -2.28 1.51 13.42
C ILE A 6 -1.85 2.96 13.51
N MET A 7 -1.12 3.45 12.51
CA MET A 7 -0.65 4.82 12.46
C MET A 7 -0.89 5.41 11.08
N ASN A 8 -1.46 6.62 11.04
CA ASN A 8 -1.62 7.40 9.82
C ASN A 8 -0.48 8.43 9.74
N ILE A 9 0.34 8.32 8.71
CA ILE A 9 1.52 9.16 8.49
C ILE A 9 1.29 10.01 7.24
N THR A 10 1.52 11.31 7.34
CA THR A 10 1.53 12.18 6.16
C THR A 10 2.95 12.25 5.61
N LEU A 11 3.12 11.84 4.35
CA LEU A 11 4.41 11.90 3.66
C LEU A 11 4.54 13.22 2.91
N ASP A 12 5.79 13.60 2.58
CA ASP A 12 6.05 14.83 1.86
C ASP A 12 5.45 14.79 0.45
N ASP A 13 4.84 15.90 0.05
CA ASP A 13 4.51 16.19 -1.34
C ASP A 13 5.84 16.39 -2.08
N PRO A 14 6.22 15.71 -3.09
CA PRO A 14 5.53 15.07 -4.22
C PRO A 14 5.60 13.54 -4.25
N LEU A 15 5.78 12.86 -3.14
CA LEU A 15 6.03 11.40 -3.13
C LEU A 15 4.93 10.61 -3.82
N ALA A 16 3.67 10.81 -3.43
CA ALA A 16 2.54 10.13 -4.04
C ALA A 16 2.40 10.46 -5.53
N THR A 17 2.67 11.71 -5.92
CA THR A 17 2.64 12.13 -7.33
C THR A 17 3.69 11.38 -8.17
N ASN A 18 4.90 11.25 -7.66
CA ASN A 18 5.98 10.56 -8.35
C ASN A 18 5.69 9.05 -8.48
N ILE A 19 5.16 8.44 -7.42
CA ILE A 19 4.77 7.02 -7.42
C ILE A 19 3.62 6.80 -8.41
N LEU A 20 2.60 7.66 -8.41
CA LEU A 20 1.48 7.58 -9.33
C LEU A 20 1.95 7.69 -10.79
N SER A 21 2.91 8.58 -11.07
CA SER A 21 3.51 8.71 -12.41
C SER A 21 4.17 7.41 -12.86
N CYS A 22 4.85 6.70 -11.97
CA CYS A 22 5.42 5.39 -12.29
C CYS A 22 4.32 4.37 -12.63
N TRP A 23 3.23 4.35 -11.86
CA TRP A 23 2.09 3.49 -12.15
C TRP A 23 1.49 3.78 -13.51
N GLU A 24 1.19 5.04 -13.82
CA GLU A 24 0.61 5.45 -15.11
C GLU A 24 1.53 5.09 -16.27
N LYS A 25 2.84 5.12 -16.07
CA LYS A 25 3.84 4.77 -17.08
C LYS A 25 3.86 3.27 -17.40
N TYR A 26 3.72 2.42 -16.37
CA TYR A 26 3.96 0.98 -16.48
C TYR A 26 2.71 0.10 -16.43
N LYS A 27 1.54 0.64 -16.10
CA LYS A 27 0.30 -0.15 -15.96
C LYS A 27 -0.17 -0.81 -17.26
N HIS A 28 0.23 -0.29 -18.39
CA HIS A 28 -0.15 -0.84 -19.69
C HIS A 28 0.71 -2.04 -20.14
N ASN A 29 1.81 -2.29 -19.46
CA ASN A 29 2.60 -3.49 -19.70
C ASN A 29 1.94 -4.68 -18.99
N LYS A 30 1.37 -5.60 -19.78
CA LYS A 30 0.64 -6.76 -19.26
C LYS A 30 1.46 -7.67 -18.36
N PHE A 31 2.79 -7.68 -18.52
CA PHE A 31 3.68 -8.46 -17.65
C PHE A 31 3.72 -7.94 -16.22
N ASN A 32 3.37 -6.68 -16.00
CA ASN A 32 3.33 -6.08 -14.66
C ASN A 32 2.05 -6.44 -13.90
N ILE A 33 1.00 -6.84 -14.58
CA ILE A 33 -0.30 -7.09 -13.98
C ILE A 33 -0.44 -8.56 -13.57
N THR A 34 -0.83 -8.80 -12.32
CA THR A 34 -1.04 -10.16 -11.84
C THR A 34 -2.21 -10.84 -12.54
N LYS A 35 -2.04 -12.13 -12.82
CA LYS A 35 -3.09 -13.00 -13.39
C LYS A 35 -3.72 -13.90 -12.35
N VAL A 36 -3.18 -13.92 -11.12
CA VAL A 36 -3.73 -14.73 -10.05
C VAL A 36 -4.85 -14.01 -9.35
N GLU A 37 -5.79 -14.77 -8.79
CA GLU A 37 -6.87 -14.23 -7.98
C GLU A 37 -6.32 -13.60 -6.70
N THR A 38 -6.87 -12.43 -6.34
CA THR A 38 -6.45 -11.66 -5.16
C THR A 38 -7.66 -11.28 -4.33
N CYS A 39 -7.43 -10.64 -3.17
CA CYS A 39 -8.50 -10.07 -2.35
C CYS A 39 -9.17 -8.85 -3.00
N THR A 40 -8.57 -8.30 -4.06
CA THR A 40 -9.08 -7.13 -4.78
C THR A 40 -10.17 -7.54 -5.75
N ASN A 41 -11.33 -6.94 -5.62
CA ASN A 41 -12.49 -7.15 -6.49
C ASN A 41 -12.69 -5.92 -7.36
N ASN A 42 -12.89 -6.15 -8.65
CA ASN A 42 -13.05 -5.10 -9.67
C ASN A 42 -11.94 -4.05 -9.61
N GLY A 43 -10.72 -4.50 -9.75
CA GLY A 43 -9.52 -3.67 -9.75
C GLY A 43 -8.41 -4.26 -10.59
N ILE A 44 -7.36 -3.47 -10.76
CA ILE A 44 -6.14 -3.86 -11.44
C ILE A 44 -5.03 -3.88 -10.38
N GLN A 45 -4.30 -4.98 -10.30
CA GLN A 45 -3.21 -5.14 -9.34
C GLN A 45 -1.95 -5.63 -10.04
N THR A 46 -0.80 -5.09 -9.65
CA THR A 46 0.49 -5.59 -10.12
C THR A 46 0.86 -6.90 -9.42
N SER A 47 1.76 -7.64 -10.04
CA SER A 47 2.60 -8.59 -9.30
C SER A 47 3.54 -7.80 -8.37
N ASN A 48 4.35 -8.48 -7.57
CA ASN A 48 5.30 -7.81 -6.67
C ASN A 48 6.26 -6.94 -7.49
N VAL A 49 6.17 -5.63 -7.34
CA VAL A 49 6.98 -4.68 -8.14
C VAL A 49 8.46 -4.76 -7.80
N LEU A 50 8.84 -5.33 -6.66
CA LEU A 50 10.24 -5.57 -6.32
C LEU A 50 10.92 -6.56 -7.27
N GLU A 51 10.13 -7.38 -7.98
CA GLU A 51 10.58 -8.39 -8.92
C GLU A 51 10.34 -8.01 -10.39
N LEU A 52 9.64 -6.90 -10.63
CA LEU A 52 9.28 -6.44 -11.98
C LEU A 52 10.34 -5.48 -12.52
N LEU A 53 10.87 -5.79 -13.71
CA LEU A 53 11.99 -5.10 -14.31
C LEU A 53 11.74 -3.60 -14.51
N ASP A 54 10.55 -3.21 -15.00
CA ASP A 54 10.20 -1.81 -15.20
C ASP A 54 10.39 -0.98 -13.94
N PHE A 55 9.95 -1.50 -12.80
CA PHE A 55 10.05 -0.80 -11.51
C PHE A 55 11.45 -0.90 -10.91
N LYS A 56 12.11 -2.04 -11.05
CA LYS A 56 13.47 -2.24 -10.53
C LYS A 56 14.48 -1.29 -11.18
N GLN A 57 14.29 -0.95 -12.45
CA GLN A 57 15.17 -0.07 -13.20
C GLN A 57 14.78 1.41 -13.13
N ASP A 58 13.64 1.73 -12.58
CA ASP A 58 13.16 3.11 -12.44
C ASP A 58 13.78 3.75 -11.19
N ASN A 59 14.75 4.67 -11.41
CA ASN A 59 15.46 5.32 -10.32
C ASN A 59 14.55 6.20 -9.47
N ILE A 60 13.56 6.86 -10.06
CA ILE A 60 12.60 7.70 -9.33
C ILE A 60 11.76 6.83 -8.39
N PHE A 61 11.27 5.70 -8.90
CA PHE A 61 10.51 4.76 -8.09
C PHE A 61 11.33 4.19 -6.93
N GLN A 62 12.59 3.80 -7.20
CA GLN A 62 13.49 3.29 -6.15
C GLN A 62 13.79 4.34 -5.08
N GLU A 63 13.99 5.58 -5.47
CA GLU A 63 14.14 6.68 -4.50
C GLU A 63 12.89 6.88 -3.65
N CYS A 64 11.69 6.77 -4.25
CA CYS A 64 10.43 6.85 -3.53
C CYS A 64 10.30 5.73 -2.49
N LEU A 65 10.64 4.49 -2.84
CA LEU A 65 10.63 3.38 -1.90
C LEU A 65 11.59 3.60 -0.72
N ASN A 66 12.79 4.09 -1.00
CA ASN A 66 13.77 4.44 0.04
C ASN A 66 13.26 5.56 0.94
N ASN A 67 12.58 6.54 0.36
CA ASN A 67 12.01 7.68 1.10
C ASN A 67 10.93 7.22 2.09
N ILE A 68 10.07 6.29 1.69
CA ILE A 68 9.06 5.70 2.60
C ILE A 68 9.74 5.08 3.81
N LEU A 69 10.75 4.24 3.60
CA LEU A 69 11.47 3.57 4.70
C LEU A 69 12.18 4.59 5.61
N GLN A 70 12.76 5.64 5.03
CA GLN A 70 13.44 6.68 5.80
C GLN A 70 12.46 7.48 6.66
N ASN A 71 11.26 7.78 6.14
CA ASN A 71 10.21 8.44 6.93
C ASN A 71 9.79 7.58 8.12
N ILE A 72 9.59 6.29 7.91
CA ILE A 72 9.23 5.36 8.99
C ILE A 72 10.34 5.33 10.04
N LYS A 73 11.59 5.25 9.62
CA LYS A 73 12.75 5.26 10.52
C LYS A 73 12.85 6.54 11.33
N ASN A 74 12.67 7.70 10.69
CA ASN A 74 12.75 8.99 11.36
C ASN A 74 11.63 9.21 12.37
N LEU A 75 10.41 8.75 12.06
CA LEU A 75 9.24 8.97 12.92
C LEU A 75 9.13 7.93 14.05
N LEU A 76 9.51 6.68 13.79
CA LEU A 76 9.23 5.56 14.69
C LEU A 76 10.49 4.83 15.17
N GLY A 77 11.67 5.15 14.64
CA GLY A 77 12.90 4.44 14.94
C GLY A 77 12.94 3.00 14.42
N LEU A 78 12.02 2.63 13.52
CA LEU A 78 11.94 1.28 12.97
C LEU A 78 12.83 1.15 11.74
N ASN A 79 13.70 0.16 11.75
CA ASN A 79 14.56 -0.19 10.63
C ASN A 79 13.95 -1.39 9.89
N LEU A 80 13.34 -1.12 8.74
CA LEU A 80 12.50 -2.07 8.01
C LEU A 80 13.01 -2.33 6.60
N TYR A 81 12.61 -3.45 6.03
CA TYR A 81 12.79 -3.75 4.60
C TYR A 81 11.50 -4.29 3.99
N TYR A 82 11.36 -4.13 2.66
CA TYR A 82 10.19 -4.60 1.93
C TYR A 82 10.23 -6.11 1.72
N CYS A 83 9.11 -6.77 1.99
CA CYS A 83 8.87 -8.16 1.61
C CYS A 83 8.20 -8.26 0.24
N TRP A 84 7.23 -7.40 0.00
CA TRP A 84 6.48 -7.29 -1.24
C TRP A 84 5.84 -5.90 -1.35
N VAL A 85 5.59 -5.47 -2.58
CA VAL A 85 4.91 -4.19 -2.88
C VAL A 85 4.03 -4.38 -4.12
N HIS A 86 2.80 -3.86 -4.07
CA HIS A 86 1.87 -3.89 -5.19
C HIS A 86 1.26 -2.50 -5.42
N PHE A 87 1.00 -2.17 -6.69
CA PHE A 87 0.02 -1.15 -7.04
C PHE A 87 -1.36 -1.78 -7.13
N VAL A 88 -2.37 -1.05 -6.67
CA VAL A 88 -3.78 -1.41 -6.86
C VAL A 88 -4.54 -0.19 -7.33
N GLU A 89 -5.23 -0.33 -8.46
CA GLU A 89 -6.18 0.66 -8.96
C GLU A 89 -7.57 0.05 -8.93
N TYR A 90 -8.43 0.61 -8.10
CA TYR A 90 -9.82 0.15 -7.99
C TYR A 90 -10.65 0.80 -9.09
N LEU A 91 -11.40 -0.01 -9.84
CA LEU A 91 -12.39 0.45 -10.79
C LEU A 91 -13.69 0.79 -10.07
N GLU A 92 -14.66 1.35 -10.76
CA GLU A 92 -15.95 1.73 -10.17
C GLU A 92 -16.58 0.55 -9.40
N GLY A 93 -16.90 0.78 -8.12
CA GLY A 93 -17.44 -0.23 -7.23
C GLY A 93 -16.42 -1.26 -6.73
N GLY A 94 -15.15 -1.08 -7.06
CA GLY A 94 -14.08 -1.98 -6.60
C GLY A 94 -13.90 -1.94 -5.08
N TYR A 95 -13.53 -3.08 -4.50
CA TYR A 95 -13.32 -3.22 -3.06
C TYR A 95 -12.30 -4.31 -2.76
N GLN A 96 -11.92 -4.43 -1.50
CA GLN A 96 -11.03 -5.49 -1.06
C GLN A 96 -11.65 -6.22 0.13
N ASP A 97 -11.69 -7.55 0.05
CA ASP A 97 -12.18 -8.40 1.13
C ASP A 97 -11.30 -8.30 2.38
N ILE A 98 -11.91 -8.57 3.54
CA ILE A 98 -11.17 -8.63 4.81
C ILE A 98 -10.11 -9.71 4.75
N HIS A 99 -8.88 -9.35 5.09
CA HIS A 99 -7.74 -10.27 5.13
C HIS A 99 -6.68 -9.75 6.09
N ASN A 100 -5.65 -10.54 6.32
CA ASN A 100 -4.46 -10.16 7.08
C ASN A 100 -3.20 -10.82 6.48
N HIS A 101 -2.03 -10.42 6.97
CA HIS A 101 -0.73 -10.85 6.46
C HIS A 101 0.20 -11.43 7.54
N LYS A 102 -0.36 -11.89 8.64
CA LYS A 102 0.37 -12.25 9.87
C LYS A 102 1.47 -13.32 9.74
N GLN A 103 1.52 -14.04 8.62
CA GLN A 103 2.51 -15.09 8.41
C GLN A 103 3.77 -14.60 7.67
N ASN A 104 3.68 -13.47 6.99
CA ASN A 104 4.68 -13.07 6.00
C ASN A 104 5.48 -11.83 6.40
N GLU A 105 4.92 -10.94 7.21
CA GLU A 105 5.53 -9.66 7.56
C GLU A 105 5.19 -9.20 8.98
N ASP A 106 5.91 -8.19 9.47
CA ASP A 106 5.63 -7.56 10.77
C ASP A 106 4.62 -6.44 10.64
N TYR A 107 4.74 -5.64 9.58
CA TYR A 107 3.87 -4.50 9.29
C TYR A 107 3.38 -4.55 7.86
N SER A 108 2.22 -3.95 7.63
CA SER A 108 1.71 -3.64 6.29
C SER A 108 1.49 -2.14 6.16
N PHE A 109 1.49 -1.63 4.94
CA PHE A 109 1.17 -0.24 4.69
C PHE A 109 0.24 -0.08 3.49
N VAL A 110 -0.52 1.00 3.52
CA VAL A 110 -1.32 1.49 2.40
C VAL A 110 -0.98 2.96 2.20
N LEU A 111 -0.39 3.29 1.07
CA LEU A 111 -0.12 4.68 0.67
C LEU A 111 -1.14 5.10 -0.36
N TYR A 112 -1.92 6.14 -0.04
CA TYR A 112 -2.91 6.68 -0.96
C TYR A 112 -2.25 7.59 -1.99
N LEU A 113 -2.46 7.30 -3.28
CA LEU A 113 -1.89 8.05 -4.39
C LEU A 113 -2.84 9.13 -4.91
N ASN A 114 -4.11 9.07 -4.52
CA ASN A 114 -5.10 10.09 -4.81
C ASN A 114 -6.10 10.22 -3.65
N THR A 115 -6.88 11.29 -3.66
CA THR A 115 -7.91 11.56 -2.65
C THR A 115 -9.27 11.10 -3.18
N CYS A 116 -10.01 10.36 -2.34
CA CYS A 116 -11.34 9.88 -2.68
C CYS A 116 -12.32 10.22 -1.56
N SER A 117 -13.60 10.38 -1.91
CA SER A 117 -14.68 10.62 -0.96
C SER A 117 -15.30 9.33 -0.40
N ASP A 118 -14.87 8.19 -0.92
CA ASP A 118 -15.28 6.85 -0.51
C ASP A 118 -14.07 5.90 -0.53
N GLY A 119 -14.31 4.60 -0.36
CA GLY A 119 -13.23 3.61 -0.44
C GLY A 119 -12.37 3.56 0.81
N GLU A 120 -12.94 3.81 1.99
CA GLU A 120 -12.21 3.77 3.25
C GLU A 120 -11.48 2.44 3.42
N THR A 121 -10.25 2.49 3.92
CA THR A 121 -9.59 1.33 4.51
C THR A 121 -10.18 1.12 5.89
N TYR A 122 -10.70 -0.07 6.16
CA TYR A 122 -11.30 -0.37 7.45
C TYR A 122 -10.51 -1.48 8.16
N PHE A 123 -10.44 -1.34 9.47
CA PHE A 123 -9.73 -2.26 10.36
C PHE A 123 -10.74 -2.88 11.32
N ASN A 124 -10.72 -4.21 11.39
CA ASN A 124 -11.57 -4.97 12.28
C ASN A 124 -10.92 -5.07 13.68
N VAL A 125 -10.93 -3.95 14.37
CA VAL A 125 -10.46 -3.79 15.74
C VAL A 125 -11.60 -3.27 16.61
N GLU A 126 -11.40 -3.21 17.93
CA GLU A 126 -12.42 -2.73 18.86
C GLU A 126 -11.93 -1.45 19.55
N PRO A 127 -12.58 -0.27 19.31
CA PRO A 127 -13.66 -0.04 18.34
C PRO A 127 -13.15 -0.04 16.88
N PRO A 128 -14.01 -0.32 15.90
CA PRO A 128 -13.62 -0.34 14.48
C PRO A 128 -13.08 1.01 14.00
N ILE A 129 -12.09 0.94 13.12
CA ILE A 129 -11.45 2.13 12.53
C ILE A 129 -11.65 2.11 11.01
N SER A 130 -12.04 3.27 10.47
CA SER A 130 -12.12 3.49 9.02
C SER A 130 -11.38 4.77 8.66
N ILE A 131 -10.57 4.72 7.61
CA ILE A 131 -9.73 5.84 7.17
C ILE A 131 -10.01 6.13 5.70
N LEU A 132 -10.41 7.38 5.40
CA LEU A 132 -10.63 7.84 4.03
C LEU A 132 -9.30 8.03 3.28
N PRO A 133 -9.29 7.73 1.96
CA PRO A 133 -8.11 7.99 1.14
C PRO A 133 -7.82 9.48 1.01
N ASN A 134 -6.67 9.90 1.52
CA ASN A 134 -6.11 11.23 1.31
C ASN A 134 -4.73 11.09 0.69
N LYS A 135 -4.52 11.74 -0.45
CA LYS A 135 -3.23 11.73 -1.16
C LYS A 135 -2.07 12.07 -0.21
N ASN A 136 -0.98 11.33 -0.29
CA ASN A 136 0.22 11.41 0.55
C ASN A 136 0.06 10.86 1.97
N ASN A 137 -1.12 10.41 2.38
CA ASN A 137 -1.26 9.70 3.64
C ASN A 137 -0.92 8.24 3.47
N MET A 138 -0.15 7.72 4.42
CA MET A 138 0.19 6.30 4.52
C MET A 138 -0.31 5.75 5.84
N ILE A 139 -1.04 4.64 5.79
CA ILE A 139 -1.39 3.91 7.00
C ILE A 139 -0.35 2.80 7.17
N LEU A 140 0.34 2.81 8.31
CA LEU A 140 1.23 1.73 8.73
C LEU A 140 0.56 0.98 9.87
N PHE A 141 0.47 -0.34 9.77
CA PHE A 141 -0.25 -1.14 10.76
C PHE A 141 0.36 -2.53 10.94
N SER A 142 0.07 -3.14 12.09
CA SER A 142 0.51 -4.50 12.37
C SER A 142 -0.12 -5.48 11.39
N SER A 143 0.68 -6.37 10.82
CA SER A 143 0.26 -7.29 9.75
C SER A 143 -0.82 -8.30 10.16
N ASN A 144 -1.00 -8.53 11.46
CA ASN A 144 -2.01 -9.44 12.00
C ASN A 144 -3.42 -8.83 12.12
N ILE A 145 -3.57 -7.53 11.85
CA ILE A 145 -4.88 -6.87 11.93
C ILE A 145 -5.69 -7.19 10.68
N ASP A 146 -6.91 -7.69 10.87
CA ASP A 146 -7.86 -7.89 9.79
C ASP A 146 -8.30 -6.54 9.25
N HIS A 147 -8.18 -6.37 7.95
CA HIS A 147 -8.51 -5.13 7.27
C HIS A 147 -9.04 -5.39 5.87
N GLY A 148 -9.65 -4.39 5.29
CA GLY A 148 -10.17 -4.41 3.93
C GLY A 148 -10.40 -3.00 3.41
N ALA A 149 -10.94 -2.90 2.21
CA ALA A 149 -11.29 -1.63 1.59
C ALA A 149 -12.74 -1.64 1.13
N LYS A 150 -13.49 -0.62 1.52
CA LYS A 150 -14.87 -0.42 1.11
C LYS A 150 -14.94 -0.05 -0.36
N THR A 151 -16.12 -0.20 -0.96
CA THR A 151 -16.36 0.16 -2.36
C THR A 151 -15.95 1.59 -2.65
N CYS A 152 -15.36 1.80 -3.81
CA CYS A 152 -14.83 3.10 -4.19
C CYS A 152 -14.97 3.36 -5.68
N TYR A 153 -14.68 4.60 -6.04
CA TYR A 153 -14.53 5.04 -7.42
C TYR A 153 -13.11 5.58 -7.61
N ASN A 154 -12.35 4.94 -8.51
CA ASN A 154 -11.04 5.43 -8.98
C ASN A 154 -9.95 5.60 -7.90
N LYS A 155 -9.97 4.78 -6.86
CA LYS A 155 -8.90 4.79 -5.84
C LYS A 155 -7.64 4.11 -6.35
N LYS A 156 -6.48 4.75 -6.12
CA LYS A 156 -5.16 4.22 -6.47
C LYS A 156 -4.27 4.22 -5.24
N VAL A 157 -3.66 3.08 -4.96
CA VAL A 157 -2.81 2.88 -3.78
C VAL A 157 -1.54 2.12 -4.12
N LEU A 158 -0.50 2.37 -3.32
CA LEU A 158 0.66 1.49 -3.20
C LEU A 158 0.53 0.75 -1.88
N VAL A 159 0.56 -0.57 -1.90
CA VAL A 159 0.47 -1.40 -0.70
C VAL A 159 1.72 -2.27 -0.56
N GLY A 160 2.09 -2.61 0.66
CA GLY A 160 3.26 -3.44 0.86
C GLY A 160 3.33 -4.06 2.24
N GLY A 161 4.21 -5.06 2.35
CA GLY A 161 4.57 -5.72 3.58
C GLY A 161 6.01 -5.43 3.96
N LEU A 162 6.26 -5.25 5.24
CA LEU A 162 7.53 -4.84 5.81
C LEU A 162 7.95 -5.75 6.96
N ARG A 163 9.27 -6.03 7.05
CA ARG A 163 9.88 -6.74 8.17
C ARG A 163 10.95 -5.90 8.84
N ARG A 164 11.12 -6.16 10.13
CA ARG A 164 12.26 -5.63 10.90
C ARG A 164 13.53 -6.35 10.50
N TYR A 165 14.63 -5.61 10.43
CA TYR A 165 15.95 -6.22 10.45
C TYR A 165 16.18 -6.89 11.81
N SER A 166 16.73 -8.06 11.77
CA SER A 166 17.08 -8.83 12.98
C SER A 166 18.35 -8.29 13.64
#